data_a5655c5d82b0fb023739f5535ece7e51
#
_entry.id   a5655c5d82b0fb023739f5535ece7e51
#
_cell.length_a   1.000
_cell.length_b   1.000
_cell.length_c   1.000
_cell.angle_alpha   90.00
_cell.angle_beta   90.00
_cell.angle_gamma   90.00
#
_symmetry.space_group_name_H-M   'P 1'
#
loop_
_entity.id
_entity.type
_entity.pdbx_description
1 polymer ?
#
loop_
_entity_poly.entity_id
_entity_poly.type
_entity_poly.pdbx_seq_one_letter_code
_entity_poly.pdbx_strand_id
1 'polypeptide(L)'
;MEIKPATLEDVDQIINLGKSVSEFQVSDRVVTFWPKKVLIDCIKSKQNPIFVAVEDSQIIGFIIANYNPSFKKTIIENIFVDPDFRGREIGKSLLDSLLNRLKELDCEYVCSLMEIKDESAVQFYLKNGFNRGINCVWMDRILEDSFKK
;
A
#
# COMPACT_ATOMS: atom_id res chain seq x y z
N MET A 1 -15.76 3.35 12.72
CA MET A 1 -14.69 3.05 11.74
C MET A 1 -15.32 2.77 10.38
N GLU A 2 -14.80 3.39 9.34
CA GLU A 2 -15.27 3.26 7.96
C GLU A 2 -14.09 2.92 7.05
N ILE A 3 -14.29 2.02 6.09
CA ILE A 3 -13.35 1.79 4.99
C ILE A 3 -13.94 2.44 3.73
N LYS A 4 -13.20 3.33 3.11
CA LYS A 4 -13.64 4.05 1.90
C LYS A 4 -12.50 4.21 0.89
N PRO A 5 -12.81 4.42 -0.40
CA PRO A 5 -11.82 4.90 -1.36
C PRO A 5 -11.23 6.23 -0.89
N ALA A 6 -9.92 6.39 -1.06
CA ALA A 6 -9.25 7.64 -0.74
C ALA A 6 -9.71 8.78 -1.64
N THR A 7 -9.84 9.96 -1.07
CA THR A 7 -10.16 11.21 -1.76
C THR A 7 -8.98 12.18 -1.72
N LEU A 8 -9.06 13.28 -2.44
CA LEU A 8 -8.01 14.31 -2.44
C LEU A 8 -7.79 14.93 -1.05
N GLU A 9 -8.83 14.97 -0.22
CA GLU A 9 -8.77 15.48 1.16
C GLU A 9 -7.96 14.56 2.09
N ASP A 10 -7.84 13.27 1.74
CA ASP A 10 -7.15 12.28 2.54
C ASP A 10 -5.62 12.28 2.32
N VAL A 11 -5.13 12.92 1.24
CA VAL A 11 -3.73 12.82 0.77
C VAL A 11 -2.73 13.21 1.84
N ASP A 12 -2.93 14.34 2.50
CA ASP A 12 -1.97 14.84 3.50
C ASP A 12 -1.91 13.93 4.74
N GLN A 13 -3.04 13.36 5.17
CA GLN A 13 -3.06 12.40 6.27
C GLN A 13 -2.37 11.07 5.88
N ILE A 14 -2.58 10.58 4.65
CA ILE A 14 -1.90 9.38 4.15
C ILE A 14 -0.38 9.59 4.15
N ILE A 15 0.10 10.72 3.64
CA ILE A 15 1.54 11.05 3.60
C ILE A 15 2.11 11.13 5.01
N ASN A 16 1.44 11.82 5.92
CA ASN A 16 1.92 11.98 7.29
C ASN A 16 2.03 10.63 8.01
N LEU A 17 1.03 9.77 7.83
CA LEU A 17 1.04 8.43 8.42
C LEU A 17 2.11 7.55 7.77
N GLY A 18 2.21 7.54 6.44
CA GLY A 18 3.16 6.71 5.70
C GLY A 18 4.64 7.09 5.93
N LYS A 19 4.94 8.36 6.07
CA LYS A 19 6.31 8.83 6.37
C LYS A 19 6.84 8.35 7.73
N SER A 20 5.96 8.05 8.66
CA SER A 20 6.34 7.56 9.98
C SER A 20 6.74 6.07 9.98
N VAL A 21 6.51 5.35 8.88
CA VAL A 21 6.72 3.90 8.79
C VAL A 21 8.10 3.61 8.20
N SER A 22 9.02 3.13 9.03
CA SER A 22 10.41 2.85 8.63
C SER A 22 10.50 1.74 7.57
N GLU A 23 9.60 0.76 7.63
CA GLU A 23 9.56 -0.37 6.70
C GLU A 23 9.24 0.03 5.25
N PHE A 24 8.70 1.23 5.06
CA PHE A 24 8.48 1.77 3.72
C PHE A 24 9.74 2.42 3.13
N GLN A 25 10.82 2.49 3.87
CA GLN A 25 12.07 3.06 3.39
C GLN A 25 12.88 2.01 2.63
N VAL A 26 13.21 2.33 1.37
CA VAL A 26 14.09 1.50 0.55
C VAL A 26 15.55 1.72 0.94
N SER A 27 15.92 2.98 1.21
CA SER A 27 17.26 3.40 1.57
C SER A 27 17.21 4.70 2.35
N ASP A 28 18.19 4.92 3.23
CA ASP A 28 18.38 6.19 3.95
C ASP A 28 18.75 7.37 3.02
N ARG A 29 19.08 7.11 1.76
CA ARG A 29 19.47 8.08 0.75
C ARG A 29 18.38 8.44 -0.25
N VAL A 30 17.25 7.75 -0.23
CA VAL A 30 16.14 7.92 -1.20
C VAL A 30 14.87 8.27 -0.45
N VAL A 31 14.11 9.24 -0.96
CA VAL A 31 12.76 9.51 -0.48
C VAL A 31 11.88 8.32 -0.87
N THR A 32 11.17 7.76 0.09
CA THR A 32 10.65 6.40 -0.03
C THR A 32 9.16 6.27 0.09
N PHE A 33 8.48 7.28 0.65
CA PHE A 33 7.04 7.32 0.61
C PHE A 33 6.55 8.17 -0.57
N TRP A 34 5.35 7.97 -0.98
CA TRP A 34 4.75 8.55 -2.17
C TRP A 34 4.81 10.07 -2.20
N PRO A 35 5.33 10.70 -3.28
CA PRO A 35 5.21 12.14 -3.49
C PRO A 35 3.73 12.54 -3.58
N LYS A 36 3.38 13.69 -2.99
CA LYS A 36 2.00 14.20 -2.96
C LYS A 36 1.35 14.23 -4.34
N LYS A 37 2.08 14.72 -5.35
CA LYS A 37 1.57 14.79 -6.73
C LYS A 37 1.20 13.42 -7.28
N VAL A 38 2.01 12.40 -7.01
CA VAL A 38 1.77 11.04 -7.50
C VAL A 38 0.52 10.45 -6.86
N LEU A 39 0.32 10.62 -5.56
CA LEU A 39 -0.91 10.18 -4.89
C LEU A 39 -2.16 10.88 -5.45
N ILE A 40 -2.07 12.18 -5.69
CA ILE A 40 -3.16 12.95 -6.32
C ILE A 40 -3.50 12.37 -7.70
N ASP A 41 -2.49 12.12 -8.53
CA ASP A 41 -2.68 11.58 -9.88
C ASP A 41 -3.29 10.15 -9.81
N CYS A 42 -2.87 9.31 -8.89
CA CYS A 42 -3.44 7.98 -8.66
C CYS A 42 -4.92 8.05 -8.27
N ILE A 43 -5.29 8.93 -7.33
CA ILE A 43 -6.68 9.11 -6.90
C ILE A 43 -7.55 9.60 -8.06
N LYS A 44 -7.07 10.56 -8.85
CA LYS A 44 -7.78 11.10 -10.00
C LYS A 44 -7.97 10.08 -11.12
N SER A 45 -6.98 9.22 -11.36
CA SER A 45 -7.02 8.23 -12.43
C SER A 45 -8.03 7.11 -12.18
N LYS A 46 -8.37 6.85 -10.92
CA LYS A 46 -9.22 5.72 -10.47
C LYS A 46 -8.72 4.32 -10.89
N GLN A 47 -7.55 4.23 -11.49
CA GLN A 47 -6.94 2.97 -11.94
C GLN A 47 -6.02 2.36 -10.87
N ASN A 48 -5.45 3.20 -10.00
CA ASN A 48 -4.62 2.75 -8.90
C ASN A 48 -5.43 2.84 -7.59
N PRO A 49 -6.06 1.75 -7.16
CA PRO A 49 -6.94 1.79 -6.00
C PRO A 49 -6.19 2.13 -4.72
N ILE A 50 -6.70 3.10 -4.00
CA ILE A 50 -6.25 3.48 -2.67
C ILE A 50 -7.47 3.49 -1.75
N PHE A 51 -7.40 2.75 -0.65
CA PHE A 51 -8.43 2.75 0.38
C PHE A 51 -7.86 3.23 1.71
N VAL A 52 -8.70 3.87 2.48
CA VAL A 52 -8.39 4.35 3.83
C VAL A 52 -9.37 3.81 4.84
N ALA A 53 -8.88 3.57 6.05
CA ALA A 53 -9.69 3.32 7.24
C ALA A 53 -9.77 4.63 8.03
N VAL A 54 -10.99 5.07 8.32
CA VAL A 54 -11.25 6.34 9.00
C VAL A 54 -12.03 6.10 10.29
N GLU A 55 -11.57 6.71 11.37
CA GLU A 55 -12.26 6.76 12.66
C GLU A 55 -12.13 8.17 13.24
N ASP A 56 -13.25 8.76 13.67
CA ASP A 56 -13.29 10.13 14.23
C ASP A 56 -12.58 11.18 13.35
N SER A 57 -12.80 11.11 12.03
CA SER A 57 -12.19 11.98 11.02
C SER A 57 -10.68 11.84 10.86
N GLN A 58 -10.07 10.81 11.47
CA GLN A 58 -8.66 10.48 11.31
C GLN A 58 -8.48 9.24 10.45
N ILE A 59 -7.47 9.26 9.60
CA ILE A 59 -7.01 8.07 8.89
C ILE A 59 -6.14 7.26 9.84
N ILE A 60 -6.60 6.05 10.14
CA ILE A 60 -5.95 5.09 11.03
C ILE A 60 -5.30 3.92 10.29
N GLY A 61 -5.43 3.88 8.98
CA GLY A 61 -4.81 2.89 8.11
C GLY A 61 -5.09 3.17 6.65
N PHE A 62 -4.28 2.59 5.77
CA PHE A 62 -4.45 2.71 4.33
C PHE A 62 -3.87 1.50 3.60
N ILE A 63 -4.30 1.32 2.36
CA ILE A 63 -3.72 0.40 1.39
C ILE A 63 -3.57 1.11 0.05
N ILE A 64 -2.40 0.99 -0.56
CA ILE A 64 -2.06 1.58 -1.86
C ILE A 64 -1.67 0.46 -2.81
N ALA A 65 -2.28 0.42 -3.98
CA ALA A 65 -2.00 -0.56 -4.99
C ALA A 65 -1.72 0.09 -6.35
N ASN A 66 -0.88 -0.55 -7.13
CA ASN A 66 -0.52 -0.17 -8.48
C ASN A 66 -1.05 -1.23 -9.45
N TYR A 67 -2.09 -0.88 -10.20
CA TYR A 67 -2.74 -1.76 -11.17
C TYR A 67 -2.25 -1.48 -12.59
N ASN A 68 -1.81 -2.52 -13.27
CA ASN A 68 -1.48 -2.46 -14.68
C ASN A 68 -2.55 -3.20 -15.51
N PRO A 69 -3.44 -2.49 -16.19
CA PRO A 69 -4.54 -3.12 -16.94
C PRO A 69 -4.06 -3.94 -18.14
N SER A 70 -2.92 -3.61 -18.75
CA SER A 70 -2.38 -4.37 -19.89
C SER A 70 -1.95 -5.79 -19.49
N PHE A 71 -1.50 -5.98 -18.25
CA PHE A 71 -1.11 -7.29 -17.72
C PHE A 71 -2.16 -7.87 -16.76
N LYS A 72 -3.25 -7.15 -16.50
CA LYS A 72 -4.27 -7.51 -15.50
C LYS A 72 -3.66 -7.87 -14.14
N LYS A 73 -2.62 -7.14 -13.77
CA LYS A 73 -1.78 -7.40 -12.61
C LYS A 73 -1.75 -6.20 -11.67
N THR A 74 -1.83 -6.47 -10.39
CA THR A 74 -1.68 -5.47 -9.33
C THR A 74 -0.50 -5.81 -8.42
N ILE A 75 0.25 -4.79 -8.03
CA ILE A 75 1.19 -4.84 -6.91
C ILE A 75 0.59 -4.04 -5.77
N ILE A 76 0.44 -4.65 -4.60
CA ILE A 76 0.15 -3.93 -3.36
C ILE A 76 1.46 -3.32 -2.90
N GLU A 77 1.55 -2.00 -2.99
CA GLU A 77 2.76 -1.25 -2.68
C GLU A 77 2.90 -1.02 -1.17
N ASN A 78 1.81 -0.64 -0.51
CA ASN A 78 1.80 -0.38 0.93
C ASN A 78 0.47 -0.80 1.54
N ILE A 79 0.55 -1.40 2.72
CA ILE A 79 -0.58 -1.57 3.63
C ILE A 79 -0.11 -1.23 5.04
N PHE A 80 -0.86 -0.42 5.75
CA PHE A 80 -0.51 0.01 7.09
C PHE A 80 -1.76 0.24 7.94
N VAL A 81 -1.68 -0.17 9.19
CA VAL A 81 -2.66 0.17 10.25
C VAL A 81 -1.89 0.73 11.42
N ASP A 82 -2.30 1.89 11.90
CA ASP A 82 -1.74 2.53 13.08
C ASP A 82 -1.70 1.51 14.25
N PRO A 83 -0.55 1.33 14.91
CA PRO A 83 -0.38 0.35 15.98
C PRO A 83 -1.44 0.41 17.07
N ASP A 84 -1.92 1.60 17.42
CA ASP A 84 -2.94 1.80 18.46
C ASP A 84 -4.32 1.23 18.06
N PHE A 85 -4.53 0.96 16.77
CA PHE A 85 -5.79 0.44 16.23
C PHE A 85 -5.69 -1.01 15.71
N ARG A 86 -4.55 -1.66 15.87
CA ARG A 86 -4.34 -3.05 15.44
C ARG A 86 -5.18 -4.04 16.26
N GLY A 87 -5.33 -5.27 15.73
CA GLY A 87 -6.16 -6.31 16.40
C GLY A 87 -7.67 -6.16 16.18
N ARG A 88 -8.10 -5.23 15.32
CA ARG A 88 -9.51 -4.94 15.00
C ARG A 88 -9.89 -5.32 13.57
N GLU A 89 -9.10 -6.18 12.93
CA GLU A 89 -9.27 -6.64 11.54
C GLU A 89 -9.29 -5.52 10.48
N ILE A 90 -8.75 -4.34 10.79
CA ILE A 90 -8.74 -3.18 9.88
C ILE A 90 -7.92 -3.49 8.63
N GLY A 91 -6.75 -4.10 8.78
CA GLY A 91 -5.91 -4.52 7.65
C GLY A 91 -6.62 -5.48 6.71
N LYS A 92 -7.37 -6.46 7.27
CA LYS A 92 -8.19 -7.37 6.48
C LYS A 92 -9.29 -6.61 5.72
N SER A 93 -9.98 -5.70 6.37
CA SER A 93 -11.06 -4.92 5.76
C SER A 93 -10.53 -4.03 4.61
N LEU A 94 -9.35 -3.42 4.79
CA LEU A 94 -8.67 -2.67 3.73
C LEU A 94 -8.32 -3.57 2.54
N LEU A 95 -7.75 -4.75 2.80
CA LEU A 95 -7.39 -5.71 1.77
C LEU A 95 -8.63 -6.23 1.03
N ASP A 96 -9.70 -6.60 1.73
CA ASP A 96 -10.95 -7.07 1.13
C ASP A 96 -11.57 -6.00 0.22
N SER A 97 -11.57 -4.73 0.65
CA SER A 97 -12.06 -3.61 -0.17
C SER A 97 -11.23 -3.44 -1.45
N LEU A 98 -9.91 -3.53 -1.33
CA LEU A 98 -9.02 -3.51 -2.49
C LEU A 98 -9.29 -4.67 -3.44
N LEU A 99 -9.34 -5.91 -2.94
CA LEU A 99 -9.54 -7.09 -3.77
C LEU A 99 -10.89 -7.07 -4.49
N ASN A 100 -11.94 -6.58 -3.84
CA ASN A 100 -13.24 -6.40 -4.47
C ASN A 100 -13.17 -5.38 -5.62
N ARG A 101 -12.51 -4.24 -5.39
CA ARG A 101 -12.30 -3.25 -6.44
C ARG A 101 -11.47 -3.79 -7.61
N LEU A 102 -10.45 -4.57 -7.34
CA LEU A 102 -9.62 -5.18 -8.38
C LEU A 102 -10.40 -6.19 -9.24
N LYS A 103 -11.35 -6.93 -8.65
CA LYS A 103 -12.26 -7.79 -9.41
C LYS A 103 -13.13 -6.99 -10.37
N GLU A 104 -13.66 -5.85 -9.95
CA GLU A 104 -14.43 -4.94 -10.81
C GLU A 104 -13.59 -4.39 -11.97
N LEU A 105 -12.28 -4.24 -11.78
CA LEU A 105 -11.32 -3.78 -12.79
C LEU A 105 -10.81 -4.93 -13.69
N ASP A 106 -11.33 -6.14 -13.55
CA ASP A 106 -10.89 -7.33 -14.30
C ASP A 106 -9.42 -7.70 -14.05
N CYS A 107 -8.92 -7.45 -12.83
CA CYS A 107 -7.60 -7.88 -12.40
C CYS A 107 -7.56 -9.38 -12.16
N GLU A 108 -6.53 -10.05 -12.67
CA GLU A 108 -6.38 -11.52 -12.58
C GLU A 108 -5.29 -11.94 -11.59
N TYR A 109 -4.35 -11.07 -11.27
CA TYR A 109 -3.21 -11.39 -10.42
C TYR A 109 -2.84 -10.26 -9.49
N VAL A 110 -2.69 -10.58 -8.21
CA VAL A 110 -2.29 -9.63 -7.17
C VAL A 110 -1.07 -10.16 -6.44
N CYS A 111 -0.06 -9.34 -6.30
CA CYS A 111 1.14 -9.68 -5.53
C CYS A 111 1.57 -8.52 -4.61
N SER A 112 2.44 -8.84 -3.68
CA SER A 112 3.10 -7.87 -2.81
C SER A 112 4.52 -8.35 -2.52
N LEU A 113 5.41 -7.41 -2.22
CA LEU A 113 6.79 -7.68 -1.82
C LEU A 113 6.99 -7.24 -0.38
N MET A 114 7.65 -8.07 0.39
CA MET A 114 8.02 -7.79 1.78
C MET A 114 9.34 -8.45 2.12
N GLU A 115 10.01 -7.95 3.14
CA GLU A 115 11.21 -8.62 3.63
C GLU A 115 10.87 -10.01 4.17
N ILE A 116 11.70 -10.99 3.84
CA ILE A 116 11.48 -12.40 4.25
C ILE A 116 11.42 -12.57 5.79
N LYS A 117 12.11 -11.70 6.52
CA LYS A 117 12.12 -11.67 7.99
C LYS A 117 10.93 -10.97 8.63
N ASP A 118 10.12 -10.25 7.85
CA ASP A 118 8.87 -9.63 8.31
C ASP A 118 7.77 -10.70 8.45
N GLU A 119 7.90 -11.51 9.49
CA GLU A 119 7.01 -12.64 9.75
C GLU A 119 5.55 -12.19 9.94
N SER A 120 5.33 -11.03 10.53
CA SER A 120 3.99 -10.48 10.75
C SER A 120 3.29 -10.18 9.42
N ALA A 121 3.97 -9.52 8.49
CA ALA A 121 3.43 -9.25 7.16
C ALA A 121 3.19 -10.55 6.37
N VAL A 122 4.15 -11.47 6.40
CA VAL A 122 4.02 -12.78 5.72
C VAL A 122 2.79 -13.53 6.23
N GLN A 123 2.60 -13.65 7.55
CA GLN A 123 1.44 -14.33 8.13
C GLN A 123 0.13 -13.63 7.80
N PHE A 124 0.11 -12.29 7.77
CA PHE A 124 -1.07 -11.53 7.35
C PHE A 124 -1.53 -11.93 5.95
N TYR A 125 -0.62 -11.97 4.98
CA TYR A 125 -0.97 -12.34 3.61
C TYR A 125 -1.37 -13.81 3.48
N LEU A 126 -0.67 -14.72 4.13
CA LEU A 126 -1.02 -16.16 4.12
C LEU A 126 -2.44 -16.39 4.68
N LYS A 127 -2.80 -15.77 5.80
CA LYS A 127 -4.14 -15.85 6.39
C LYS A 127 -5.24 -15.30 5.49
N ASN A 128 -4.88 -14.40 4.58
CA ASN A 128 -5.81 -13.77 3.64
C ASN A 128 -5.76 -14.39 2.23
N GLY A 129 -5.30 -15.62 2.11
CA GLY A 129 -5.40 -16.41 0.88
C GLY A 129 -4.26 -16.21 -0.13
N PHE A 130 -3.20 -15.51 0.26
CA PHE A 130 -1.99 -15.41 -0.56
C PHE A 130 -1.09 -16.62 -0.34
N ASN A 131 -0.24 -16.91 -1.31
CA ASN A 131 0.75 -17.95 -1.25
C ASN A 131 2.16 -17.34 -1.30
N ARG A 132 3.14 -18.01 -0.69
CA ARG A 132 4.53 -17.65 -0.90
C ARG A 132 4.90 -17.84 -2.37
N GLY A 133 5.51 -16.80 -2.95
CA GLY A 133 6.06 -16.86 -4.30
C GLY A 133 7.50 -17.40 -4.31
N ILE A 134 8.21 -17.02 -5.36
CA ILE A 134 9.63 -17.37 -5.51
C ILE A 134 10.49 -16.54 -4.55
N ASN A 135 11.60 -17.10 -4.10
CA ASN A 135 12.62 -16.34 -3.39
C ASN A 135 13.36 -15.44 -4.40
N CYS A 136 13.44 -14.16 -4.08
CA CYS A 136 14.11 -13.19 -4.94
C CYS A 136 15.05 -12.30 -4.12
N VAL A 137 16.00 -11.69 -4.81
CA VAL A 137 16.92 -10.70 -4.23
C VAL A 137 16.51 -9.31 -4.78
N TRP A 138 16.38 -8.35 -3.88
CA TRP A 138 16.18 -6.96 -4.29
C TRP A 138 17.49 -6.39 -4.82
N MET A 139 17.46 -5.86 -6.04
CA MET A 139 18.60 -5.21 -6.68
C MET A 139 18.21 -3.78 -7.03
N ASP A 140 19.00 -2.81 -6.58
CA ASP A 140 18.71 -1.41 -6.85
C ASP A 140 19.95 -0.63 -7.33
N ARG A 141 19.72 0.51 -7.94
CA ARG A 141 20.74 1.47 -8.34
C ARG A 141 20.14 2.88 -8.35
N ILE A 142 20.79 3.81 -7.67
CA ILE A 142 20.45 5.23 -7.75
C ILE A 142 21.07 5.80 -9.01
N LEU A 143 20.25 6.36 -9.91
CA LEU A 143 20.71 6.91 -11.19
C LEU A 143 21.17 8.36 -11.09
N GLU A 144 20.56 9.15 -10.22
CA GLU A 144 20.85 10.58 -10.05
C GLU A 144 20.92 10.98 -8.57
N ASP A 145 21.78 11.96 -8.29
CA ASP A 145 21.90 12.50 -6.92
C ASP A 145 20.67 13.30 -6.45
N SER A 146 19.79 13.69 -7.38
CA SER A 146 18.54 14.39 -7.07
C SER A 146 17.56 13.60 -6.19
N PHE A 147 17.73 12.28 -6.09
CA PHE A 147 16.94 11.43 -5.20
C PHE A 147 17.52 11.27 -3.79
N LYS A 148 18.69 11.86 -3.52
CA LYS A 148 19.27 11.87 -2.17
C LYS A 148 18.45 12.77 -1.26
N LYS A 149 18.28 12.33 -0.01
CA LYS A 149 17.69 13.15 1.05
C LYS A 149 18.56 14.36 1.34
#